data_ff0e7f543fefd6d70a64fc4251ee0a38
#
_entry.id   ff0e7f543fefd6d70a64fc4251ee0a38
#
_cell.length_a   1.000
_cell.length_b   1.000
_cell.length_c   1.000
_cell.angle_alpha   90.00
_cell.angle_beta   90.00
_cell.angle_gamma   90.00
#
_symmetry.space_group_name_H-M   'P 1'
#
loop_
_entity.id
_entity.type
_entity.pdbx_description
1 polymer ?
#
loop_
_entity_poly.entity_id
_entity_poly.type
_entity_poly.pdbx_seq_one_letter_code
_entity_poly.pdbx_strand_id
1 'polypeptide(L)'
;VEITGHTAGWLTLGAGIASGADVILLPEIPYDMQSVANAILKRSQAGKRFSLIAVAEGSRSKDDVAFYERSLSLNASRRSGQDAKKVAARINRLESQFTGNTMMLASQLEQLTGLETRTTILGYLLRGGSPSATDRVLATQFGTACVSYIEKNRYGVMLAQQAGEITAVPLSEVAGKD
;
A
#
# COMPACT_ATOMS: atom_id res chain seq x y z
N VAL A 1 2.35 -12.85 -3.37
CA VAL A 1 1.14 -12.27 -4.00
C VAL A 1 1.13 -10.79 -3.74
N GLU A 2 1.12 -9.97 -4.82
CA GLU A 2 0.98 -8.53 -4.70
C GLU A 2 -0.50 -8.14 -4.60
N ILE A 3 -0.77 -7.27 -3.64
CA ILE A 3 -2.10 -6.74 -3.32
C ILE A 3 -2.02 -5.21 -3.41
N THR A 4 -3.08 -4.55 -3.89
CA THR A 4 -3.09 -3.09 -3.98
C THR A 4 -2.97 -2.43 -2.60
N GLY A 5 -2.29 -1.32 -2.53
CA GLY A 5 -2.01 -0.57 -1.31
C GLY A 5 -0.71 0.21 -1.44
N HIS A 6 -0.79 1.46 -1.97
CA HIS A 6 0.40 2.26 -2.25
C HIS A 6 0.95 2.94 -0.99
N THR A 7 0.08 3.60 -0.24
CA THR A 7 0.41 4.32 1.01
C THR A 7 -0.18 3.65 2.24
N ALA A 8 -1.29 2.89 2.08
CA ALA A 8 -1.99 2.21 3.15
C ALA A 8 -2.11 0.71 2.86
N GLY A 9 -1.64 -0.12 3.78
CA GLY A 9 -1.59 -1.59 3.66
C GLY A 9 -2.77 -2.34 4.27
N TRP A 10 -3.86 -1.69 4.62
CA TRP A 10 -5.00 -2.31 5.30
C TRP A 10 -5.61 -3.48 4.54
N LEU A 11 -5.76 -3.34 3.21
CA LEU A 11 -6.29 -4.43 2.38
C LEU A 11 -5.34 -5.63 2.38
N THR A 12 -4.03 -5.38 2.26
CA THR A 12 -3.01 -6.43 2.31
C THR A 12 -2.95 -7.11 3.67
N LEU A 13 -3.08 -6.35 4.75
CA LEU A 13 -3.13 -6.89 6.11
C LEU A 13 -4.32 -7.82 6.28
N GLY A 14 -5.53 -7.35 5.93
CA GLY A 14 -6.75 -8.13 6.04
C GLY A 14 -6.73 -9.38 5.17
N ALA A 15 -6.33 -9.25 3.91
CA ALA A 15 -6.23 -10.38 2.99
C ALA A 15 -5.14 -11.37 3.41
N GLY A 16 -3.99 -10.87 3.87
CA GLY A 16 -2.89 -11.72 4.36
C GLY A 16 -3.28 -12.54 5.57
N ILE A 17 -3.95 -11.94 6.55
CA ILE A 17 -4.48 -12.65 7.73
C ILE A 17 -5.54 -13.68 7.31
N ALA A 18 -6.50 -13.28 6.48
CA ALA A 18 -7.58 -14.15 6.04
C ALA A 18 -7.11 -15.34 5.21
N SER A 19 -6.04 -15.17 4.41
CA SER A 19 -5.44 -16.25 3.61
C SER A 19 -4.43 -17.10 4.37
N GLY A 20 -4.08 -16.73 5.61
CA GLY A 20 -3.03 -17.39 6.37
C GLY A 20 -1.63 -17.16 5.80
N ALA A 21 -1.37 -15.95 5.30
CA ALA A 21 -0.04 -15.58 4.81
C ALA A 21 1.00 -15.68 5.92
N ASP A 22 2.16 -16.21 5.57
CA ASP A 22 3.27 -16.43 6.50
C ASP A 22 4.07 -15.16 6.79
N VAL A 23 4.06 -14.26 5.81
CA VAL A 23 4.67 -12.91 5.89
C VAL A 23 3.71 -11.93 5.22
N ILE A 24 3.53 -10.77 5.86
CA ILE A 24 2.73 -9.67 5.32
C ILE A 24 3.62 -8.43 5.31
N LEU A 25 3.81 -7.84 4.11
CA LEU A 25 4.63 -6.66 3.91
C LEU A 25 3.74 -5.46 3.61
N LEU A 26 3.88 -4.40 4.42
CA LEU A 26 3.02 -3.21 4.40
C LEU A 26 3.83 -1.96 4.05
N PRO A 27 3.24 -0.94 3.41
CA PRO A 27 3.93 0.31 3.11
C PRO A 27 4.36 1.06 4.37
N GLU A 28 3.56 0.97 5.43
CA GLU A 28 3.80 1.68 6.70
C GLU A 28 4.99 1.15 7.49
N ILE A 29 5.41 -0.10 7.20
CA ILE A 29 6.46 -0.78 7.97
C ILE A 29 7.55 -1.28 7.01
N PRO A 30 8.65 -0.52 6.84
CA PRO A 30 9.77 -0.97 6.01
C PRO A 30 10.31 -2.32 6.49
N TYR A 31 10.40 -3.28 5.56
CA TYR A 31 10.82 -4.63 5.89
C TYR A 31 12.34 -4.82 5.75
N ASP A 32 12.86 -5.73 6.55
CA ASP A 32 14.23 -6.23 6.43
C ASP A 32 14.26 -7.50 5.58
N MET A 33 14.97 -7.45 4.46
CA MET A 33 15.01 -8.55 3.48
C MET A 33 15.54 -9.84 4.09
N GLN A 34 16.58 -9.75 4.93
CA GLN A 34 17.19 -10.93 5.56
C GLN A 34 16.23 -11.55 6.58
N SER A 35 15.48 -10.74 7.31
CA SER A 35 14.45 -11.22 8.24
C SER A 35 13.34 -11.99 7.53
N VAL A 36 12.90 -11.50 6.36
CA VAL A 36 11.91 -12.19 5.53
C VAL A 36 12.48 -13.53 5.03
N ALA A 37 13.70 -13.53 4.48
CA ALA A 37 14.36 -14.75 4.01
C ALA A 37 14.51 -15.78 5.14
N ASN A 38 14.95 -15.35 6.33
CA ASN A 38 15.11 -16.22 7.49
C ASN A 38 13.77 -16.83 7.95
N ALA A 39 12.67 -16.08 7.90
CA ALA A 39 11.34 -16.59 8.23
C ALA A 39 10.92 -17.70 7.26
N ILE A 40 11.17 -17.54 5.96
CA ILE A 40 10.89 -18.54 4.93
C ILE A 40 11.74 -19.79 5.14
N LEU A 41 13.06 -19.62 5.34
CA LEU A 41 13.99 -20.73 5.56
C LEU A 41 13.62 -21.54 6.81
N LYS A 42 13.30 -20.88 7.92
CA LYS A 42 12.84 -21.54 9.14
C LYS A 42 11.60 -22.41 8.91
N ARG A 43 10.66 -21.93 8.10
CA ARG A 43 9.46 -22.70 7.74
C ARG A 43 9.80 -23.90 6.86
N SER A 44 10.65 -23.72 5.86
CA SER A 44 11.13 -24.80 4.99
C SER A 44 11.84 -25.89 5.79
N GLN A 45 12.73 -25.51 6.71
CA GLN A 45 13.43 -26.42 7.62
C GLN A 45 12.46 -27.16 8.56
N ALA A 46 11.35 -26.54 8.93
CA ALA A 46 10.27 -27.17 9.70
C ALA A 46 9.36 -28.08 8.84
N GLY A 47 9.73 -28.38 7.60
CA GLY A 47 8.99 -29.28 6.70
C GLY A 47 7.79 -28.67 5.99
N LYS A 48 7.62 -27.35 6.03
CA LYS A 48 6.57 -26.67 5.27
C LYS A 48 6.98 -26.59 3.79
N ARG A 49 6.08 -27.04 2.91
CA ARG A 49 6.37 -27.17 1.46
C ARG A 49 6.37 -25.86 0.71
N PHE A 50 5.70 -24.82 1.23
CA PHE A 50 5.63 -23.50 0.64
C PHE A 50 5.45 -22.44 1.72
N SER A 51 5.74 -21.20 1.38
CA SER A 51 5.41 -20.01 2.18
C SER A 51 4.62 -19.03 1.31
N LEU A 52 3.58 -18.44 1.90
CA LEU A 52 2.74 -17.43 1.27
C LEU A 52 3.12 -16.05 1.80
N ILE A 53 3.53 -15.16 0.89
CA ILE A 53 3.88 -13.78 1.22
C ILE A 53 2.86 -12.86 0.60
N ALA A 54 2.15 -12.09 1.42
CA ALA A 54 1.27 -11.02 0.98
C ALA A 54 2.06 -9.71 0.97
N VAL A 55 2.08 -9.02 -0.16
CA VAL A 55 2.90 -7.82 -0.39
C VAL A 55 2.00 -6.69 -0.85
N ALA A 56 1.93 -5.59 -0.11
CA ALA A 56 1.31 -4.37 -0.63
C ALA A 56 2.21 -3.75 -1.70
N GLU A 57 1.63 -3.26 -2.79
CA GLU A 57 2.39 -2.69 -3.93
C GLU A 57 3.34 -1.56 -3.52
N GLY A 58 3.02 -0.82 -2.45
CA GLY A 58 3.85 0.26 -1.90
C GLY A 58 4.84 -0.18 -0.83
N SER A 59 4.98 -1.48 -0.54
CA SER A 59 5.93 -1.98 0.48
C SER A 59 7.37 -1.72 0.06
N ARG A 60 8.21 -1.30 1.01
CA ARG A 60 9.62 -0.96 0.77
C ARG A 60 10.54 -1.69 1.74
N SER A 61 11.73 -2.03 1.27
CA SER A 61 12.78 -2.52 2.16
C SER A 61 13.39 -1.36 2.97
N LYS A 62 14.00 -1.68 4.10
CA LYS A 62 14.77 -0.70 4.90
C LYS A 62 15.91 -0.09 4.09
N ASP A 63 16.52 -0.86 3.20
CA ASP A 63 17.61 -0.40 2.35
C ASP A 63 17.12 0.60 1.30
N ASP A 64 15.94 0.36 0.70
CA ASP A 64 15.30 1.29 -0.24
C ASP A 64 14.97 2.62 0.43
N VAL A 65 14.39 2.57 1.65
CA VAL A 65 14.08 3.77 2.43
C VAL A 65 15.35 4.55 2.78
N ALA A 66 16.39 3.87 3.25
CA ALA A 66 17.67 4.50 3.59
C ALA A 66 18.34 5.12 2.36
N PHE A 67 18.29 4.46 1.21
CA PHE A 67 18.78 4.99 -0.06
C PHE A 67 18.02 6.25 -0.49
N TYR A 68 16.71 6.23 -0.34
CA TYR A 68 15.83 7.34 -0.66
C TYR A 68 16.09 8.56 0.22
N GLU A 69 16.17 8.39 1.53
CA GLU A 69 16.48 9.46 2.49
C GLU A 69 17.88 10.07 2.25
N ARG A 70 18.87 9.23 1.96
CA ARG A 70 20.22 9.69 1.59
C ARG A 70 20.20 10.50 0.29
N SER A 71 19.43 10.09 -0.69
CA SER A 71 19.27 10.79 -1.96
C SER A 71 18.58 12.16 -1.78
N LEU A 72 17.61 12.24 -0.87
CA LEU A 72 16.94 13.48 -0.48
C LEU A 72 17.91 14.45 0.22
N SER A 73 18.65 13.97 1.21
CA SER A 73 19.60 14.80 1.99
C SER A 73 20.72 15.37 1.14
N LEU A 74 21.26 14.58 0.20
CA LEU A 74 22.29 15.02 -0.75
C LEU A 74 21.78 16.09 -1.73
N ASN A 75 20.49 16.02 -2.10
CA ASN A 75 19.87 17.01 -2.98
C ASN A 75 19.45 18.29 -2.23
N ALA A 76 19.04 18.18 -0.97
CA ALA A 76 18.67 19.34 -0.13
C ALA A 76 19.87 20.23 0.20
N SER A 77 21.04 19.65 0.43
CA SER A 77 22.28 20.39 0.75
C SER A 77 22.90 21.14 -0.44
N ARG A 78 22.43 20.92 -1.65
CA ARG A 78 23.02 21.49 -2.88
C ARG A 78 22.26 22.65 -3.51
N ARG A 79 21.07 23.07 -3.02
CA ARG A 79 20.20 23.98 -3.79
C ARG A 79 19.32 24.92 -2.97
N SER A 80 19.19 26.20 -3.44
CA SER A 80 18.24 27.20 -2.97
C SER A 80 17.11 27.43 -3.97
N GLY A 81 15.87 27.52 -3.49
CA GLY A 81 14.71 28.15 -4.11
C GLY A 81 14.02 27.41 -5.27
N GLN A 82 14.39 27.68 -6.52
CA GLN A 82 13.66 27.16 -7.71
C GLN A 82 13.87 25.67 -7.99
N ASP A 83 14.90 25.09 -7.44
CA ASP A 83 15.23 23.67 -7.63
C ASP A 83 14.42 22.73 -6.74
N ALA A 84 13.77 23.20 -5.68
CA ALA A 84 12.94 22.37 -4.79
C ALA A 84 11.75 21.74 -5.52
N LYS A 85 11.10 22.46 -6.46
CA LYS A 85 10.01 21.91 -7.28
C LYS A 85 10.49 20.84 -8.25
N LYS A 86 11.70 21.00 -8.83
CA LYS A 86 12.28 19.97 -9.72
C LYS A 86 12.73 18.75 -8.94
N VAL A 87 13.18 18.93 -7.70
CA VAL A 87 13.52 17.82 -6.80
C VAL A 87 12.27 17.07 -6.38
N ALA A 88 11.19 17.75 -5.99
CA ALA A 88 9.91 17.11 -5.68
C ALA A 88 9.35 16.31 -6.88
N ALA A 89 9.39 16.86 -8.08
CA ALA A 89 8.97 16.17 -9.30
C ALA A 89 9.86 14.95 -9.61
N ARG A 90 11.15 14.98 -9.28
CA ARG A 90 12.08 13.86 -9.45
C ARG A 90 11.88 12.79 -8.37
N ILE A 91 11.52 13.21 -7.17
CA ILE A 91 11.12 12.34 -6.06
C ILE A 91 9.86 11.56 -6.44
N ASN A 92 8.79 12.25 -6.88
CA ASN A 92 7.56 11.62 -7.34
C ASN A 92 7.81 10.67 -8.54
N ARG A 93 8.78 10.98 -9.38
CA ARG A 93 9.18 10.11 -10.49
C ARG A 93 9.97 8.89 -10.02
N LEU A 94 10.78 9.01 -8.98
CA LEU A 94 11.43 7.87 -8.32
C LEU A 94 10.40 7.04 -7.56
N GLU A 95 9.44 7.64 -6.88
CA GLU A 95 8.32 6.94 -6.24
C GLU A 95 7.50 6.12 -7.23
N SER A 96 7.22 6.67 -8.43
CA SER A 96 6.53 5.92 -9.48
C SER A 96 7.39 4.79 -10.09
N GLN A 97 8.71 4.83 -9.96
CA GLN A 97 9.62 3.76 -10.40
C GLN A 97 9.71 2.61 -9.38
N PHE A 98 9.34 2.85 -8.12
CA PHE A 98 9.23 1.80 -7.09
C PHE A 98 7.92 1.01 -7.16
N THR A 99 6.98 1.42 -8.01
CA THR A 99 5.78 0.63 -8.33
C THR A 99 6.21 -0.58 -9.16
N GLY A 100 6.09 -1.79 -8.62
CA GLY A 100 6.53 -3.03 -9.28
C GLY A 100 7.71 -3.75 -8.60
N ASN A 101 8.02 -3.40 -7.36
CA ASN A 101 9.14 -3.96 -6.59
C ASN A 101 8.95 -5.44 -6.23
N THR A 102 7.74 -5.98 -6.38
CA THR A 102 7.42 -7.37 -5.99
C THR A 102 8.20 -8.40 -6.81
N MET A 103 8.48 -8.13 -8.09
CA MET A 103 9.31 -9.01 -8.91
C MET A 103 10.77 -9.00 -8.45
N MET A 104 11.28 -7.84 -8.05
CA MET A 104 12.63 -7.70 -7.50
C MET A 104 12.73 -8.36 -6.14
N LEU A 105 11.75 -8.17 -5.27
CA LEU A 105 11.63 -8.87 -3.98
C LEU A 105 11.66 -10.39 -4.18
N ALA A 106 10.86 -10.91 -5.12
CA ALA A 106 10.81 -12.33 -5.43
C ALA A 106 12.17 -12.87 -5.85
N SER A 107 12.86 -12.19 -6.78
CA SER A 107 14.19 -12.56 -7.24
C SER A 107 15.24 -12.54 -6.11
N GLN A 108 15.22 -11.54 -5.26
CA GLN A 108 16.12 -11.44 -4.11
C GLN A 108 15.87 -12.54 -3.09
N LEU A 109 14.58 -12.85 -2.80
CA LEU A 109 14.23 -13.96 -1.91
C LEU A 109 14.70 -15.31 -2.47
N GLU A 110 14.55 -15.54 -3.77
CA GLU A 110 15.03 -16.74 -4.42
C GLU A 110 16.56 -16.89 -4.30
N GLN A 111 17.31 -15.79 -4.50
CA GLN A 111 18.76 -15.77 -4.32
C GLN A 111 19.19 -16.05 -2.87
N LEU A 112 18.47 -15.48 -1.88
CA LEU A 112 18.81 -15.62 -0.46
C LEU A 112 18.40 -16.97 0.12
N THR A 113 17.34 -17.57 -0.39
CA THR A 113 16.77 -18.80 0.17
C THR A 113 17.11 -20.05 -0.64
N GLY A 114 17.44 -19.90 -1.92
CA GLY A 114 17.57 -21.01 -2.86
C GLY A 114 16.26 -21.71 -3.20
N LEU A 115 15.11 -21.14 -2.82
CA LEU A 115 13.79 -21.70 -3.05
C LEU A 115 13.11 -20.99 -4.24
N GLU A 116 12.50 -21.78 -5.12
CA GLU A 116 11.73 -21.24 -6.27
C GLU A 116 10.66 -20.26 -5.80
N THR A 117 10.59 -19.10 -6.42
CA THR A 117 9.62 -18.04 -6.10
C THR A 117 8.66 -17.83 -7.28
N ARG A 118 7.37 -17.75 -6.99
CA ARG A 118 6.32 -17.44 -7.99
C ARG A 118 5.57 -16.19 -7.57
N THR A 119 5.50 -15.23 -8.47
CA THR A 119 4.82 -13.96 -8.22
C THR A 119 3.45 -13.94 -8.90
N THR A 120 2.43 -13.51 -8.15
CA THR A 120 1.10 -13.21 -8.68
C THR A 120 0.75 -11.78 -8.33
N ILE A 121 0.47 -10.96 -9.34
CA ILE A 121 0.05 -9.57 -9.19
C ILE A 121 -1.45 -9.53 -9.46
N LEU A 122 -2.24 -9.25 -8.42
CA LEU A 122 -3.70 -9.28 -8.53
C LEU A 122 -4.26 -8.06 -9.30
N GLY A 123 -3.61 -6.90 -9.16
CA GLY A 123 -3.97 -5.69 -9.88
C GLY A 123 -5.47 -5.38 -9.83
N TYR A 124 -6.08 -5.16 -10.99
CA TYR A 124 -7.50 -4.82 -11.10
C TYR A 124 -8.49 -5.93 -10.69
N LEU A 125 -8.04 -7.17 -10.55
CA LEU A 125 -8.91 -8.25 -10.02
C LEU A 125 -9.47 -7.90 -8.63
N LEU A 126 -8.71 -7.15 -7.83
CA LEU A 126 -9.12 -6.69 -6.50
C LEU A 126 -10.27 -5.67 -6.52
N ARG A 127 -10.53 -5.06 -7.67
CA ARG A 127 -11.63 -4.11 -7.87
C ARG A 127 -12.88 -4.76 -8.50
N GLY A 128 -12.82 -6.06 -8.76
CA GLY A 128 -13.89 -6.84 -9.37
C GLY A 128 -14.73 -7.60 -8.35
N GLY A 129 -15.66 -8.40 -8.87
CA GLY A 129 -16.57 -9.24 -8.08
C GLY A 129 -17.93 -8.59 -7.81
N SER A 130 -18.86 -9.39 -7.31
CA SER A 130 -20.19 -8.90 -6.92
C SER A 130 -20.12 -8.24 -5.54
N PRO A 131 -20.73 -7.05 -5.35
CA PRO A 131 -20.75 -6.39 -4.05
C PRO A 131 -21.49 -7.23 -3.02
N SER A 132 -20.98 -7.26 -1.81
CA SER A 132 -21.62 -7.89 -0.66
C SER A 132 -22.87 -7.12 -0.22
N ALA A 133 -23.67 -7.68 0.68
CA ALA A 133 -24.80 -6.98 1.26
C ALA A 133 -24.35 -5.69 1.99
N THR A 134 -23.21 -5.77 2.69
CA THR A 134 -22.62 -4.60 3.40
C THR A 134 -22.22 -3.50 2.42
N ASP A 135 -21.58 -3.84 1.30
CA ASP A 135 -21.20 -2.85 0.27
C ASP A 135 -22.44 -2.14 -0.29
N ARG A 136 -23.51 -2.89 -0.55
CA ARG A 136 -24.76 -2.34 -1.10
C ARG A 136 -25.46 -1.41 -0.12
N VAL A 137 -25.53 -1.79 1.15
CA VAL A 137 -26.13 -0.95 2.21
C VAL A 137 -25.31 0.33 2.35
N LEU A 138 -23.98 0.22 2.44
CA LEU A 138 -23.09 1.36 2.57
C LEU A 138 -23.21 2.32 1.37
N ALA A 139 -23.20 1.78 0.15
CA ALA A 139 -23.37 2.59 -1.06
C ALA A 139 -24.71 3.33 -1.09
N THR A 140 -25.79 2.68 -0.65
CA THR A 140 -27.12 3.29 -0.55
C THR A 140 -27.15 4.41 0.50
N GLN A 141 -26.52 4.20 1.66
CA GLN A 141 -26.41 5.21 2.70
C GLN A 141 -25.67 6.45 2.21
N PHE A 142 -24.51 6.26 1.55
CA PHE A 142 -23.75 7.37 0.96
C PHE A 142 -24.55 8.11 -0.11
N GLY A 143 -25.22 7.39 -1.03
CA GLY A 143 -26.02 7.99 -2.07
C GLY A 143 -27.17 8.84 -1.50
N THR A 144 -27.90 8.30 -0.54
CA THR A 144 -29.01 9.02 0.12
C THR A 144 -28.51 10.26 0.88
N ALA A 145 -27.42 10.12 1.63
CA ALA A 145 -26.82 11.26 2.34
C ALA A 145 -26.36 12.34 1.36
N CYS A 146 -25.72 11.96 0.24
CA CYS A 146 -25.26 12.90 -0.78
C CYS A 146 -26.38 13.80 -1.29
N VAL A 147 -27.56 13.22 -1.62
CA VAL A 147 -28.72 14.00 -2.06
C VAL A 147 -29.13 15.04 -1.00
N SER A 148 -29.21 14.65 0.27
CA SER A 148 -29.55 15.57 1.36
C SER A 148 -28.55 16.72 1.53
N TYR A 149 -27.27 16.51 1.26
CA TYR A 149 -26.25 17.57 1.30
C TYR A 149 -26.39 18.52 0.10
N ILE A 150 -26.68 17.99 -1.09
CA ILE A 150 -26.93 18.79 -2.31
C ILE A 150 -28.17 19.66 -2.13
N GLU A 151 -29.27 19.10 -1.64
CA GLU A 151 -30.52 19.85 -1.38
C GLU A 151 -30.31 21.02 -0.40
N LYS A 152 -29.43 20.85 0.58
CA LYS A 152 -29.07 21.88 1.56
C LYS A 152 -27.97 22.81 1.08
N ASN A 153 -27.56 22.74 -0.20
CA ASN A 153 -26.43 23.50 -0.78
C ASN A 153 -25.13 23.38 0.03
N ARG A 154 -24.85 22.21 0.65
CA ARG A 154 -23.64 21.94 1.43
C ARG A 154 -22.59 21.28 0.55
N TYR A 155 -21.74 22.10 -0.06
CA TYR A 155 -20.66 21.68 -0.95
C TYR A 155 -19.29 21.79 -0.26
N GLY A 156 -18.23 21.31 -0.93
CA GLY A 156 -16.87 21.38 -0.42
C GLY A 156 -16.60 20.38 0.71
N VAL A 157 -17.38 19.31 0.78
CA VAL A 157 -17.26 18.25 1.79
C VAL A 157 -17.09 16.88 1.15
N MET A 158 -16.40 15.98 1.86
CA MET A 158 -16.38 14.56 1.60
C MET A 158 -17.34 13.88 2.58
N LEU A 159 -18.21 13.00 2.09
CA LEU A 159 -19.00 12.15 2.96
C LEU A 159 -18.16 10.99 3.46
N ALA A 160 -18.14 10.77 4.76
CA ALA A 160 -17.39 9.72 5.43
C ALA A 160 -18.28 8.94 6.40
N GLN A 161 -18.04 7.66 6.56
CA GLN A 161 -18.66 6.86 7.61
C GLN A 161 -17.80 6.95 8.87
N GLN A 162 -18.40 7.43 9.96
CA GLN A 162 -17.78 7.49 11.28
C GLN A 162 -18.73 6.90 12.32
N ALA A 163 -18.27 5.91 13.06
CA ALA A 163 -19.06 5.22 14.08
C ALA A 163 -20.44 4.72 13.59
N GLY A 164 -20.55 4.31 12.33
CA GLY A 164 -21.80 3.82 11.72
C GLY A 164 -22.68 4.88 11.08
N GLU A 165 -22.38 6.16 11.29
CA GLU A 165 -23.12 7.30 10.76
C GLU A 165 -22.40 7.92 9.54
N ILE A 166 -23.17 8.44 8.57
CA ILE A 166 -22.58 9.20 7.46
C ILE A 166 -22.47 10.68 7.87
N THR A 167 -21.25 11.15 7.92
CA THR A 167 -20.87 12.51 8.31
C THR A 167 -20.20 13.26 7.17
N ALA A 168 -20.13 14.58 7.24
CA ALA A 168 -19.42 15.41 6.27
C ALA A 168 -18.11 15.92 6.86
N VAL A 169 -17.02 15.67 6.14
CA VAL A 169 -15.68 16.17 6.45
C VAL A 169 -15.33 17.24 5.43
N PRO A 170 -14.89 18.45 5.84
CA PRO A 170 -14.44 19.48 4.90
C PRO A 170 -13.31 18.97 4.00
N LEU A 171 -13.37 19.25 2.69
CA LEU A 171 -12.32 18.85 1.76
C LEU A 171 -10.94 19.43 2.11
N SER A 172 -10.91 20.60 2.77
CA SER A 172 -9.66 21.19 3.29
C SER A 172 -8.98 20.35 4.38
N GLU A 173 -9.73 19.48 5.06
CA GLU A 173 -9.18 18.57 6.07
C GLU A 173 -8.71 17.25 5.47
N VAL A 174 -9.08 16.97 4.22
CA VAL A 174 -8.76 15.72 3.52
C VAL A 174 -7.66 15.93 2.49
N ALA A 175 -7.71 17.07 1.78
CA ALA A 175 -6.77 17.35 0.70
C ALA A 175 -5.32 17.38 1.18
N GLY A 176 -4.47 16.56 0.54
CA GLY A 176 -3.03 16.47 0.86
C GLY A 176 -2.71 15.67 2.13
N LYS A 177 -3.68 14.93 2.66
CA LYS A 177 -3.46 13.92 3.71
C LYS A 177 -3.68 12.53 3.10
N ASP A 178 -2.68 11.67 3.25
CA ASP A 178 -2.72 10.24 2.88
C ASP A 178 -3.25 9.41 4.05
#